data_f6c8f7b7cb38f44a840c899bbd98e67d
#
_entry.id   f6c8f7b7cb38f44a840c899bbd98e67d
#
_cell.length_a   1.000
_cell.length_b   1.000
_cell.length_c   1.000
_cell.angle_alpha   90.00
_cell.angle_beta   90.00
_cell.angle_gamma   90.00
#
_symmetry.space_group_name_H-M   'P 1'
#
loop_
_entity.id
_entity.type
_entity.pdbx_description
1 polymer ?
#
loop_
_entity_poly.entity_id
_entity_poly.type
_entity_poly.pdbx_seq_one_letter_code
_entity_poly.pdbx_strand_id
1 'polypeptide(L)' 'MRQTGTVKFFNQAKGFGFITPDEGGKDVFVHISAVERAGLSTLNEGQTVQYELVENRGKTSAENLKVK' A
#
# COMPACT_ATOMS: atom_id res chain seq x y z
N MET A 1 11.74 -1.35 7.36
CA MET A 1 11.03 -2.24 8.27
C MET A 1 9.69 -2.61 7.70
N ARG A 2 9.40 -3.91 7.61
CA ARG A 2 8.14 -4.35 7.02
C ARG A 2 6.99 -4.19 7.99
N GLN A 3 5.86 -3.78 7.45
CA GLN A 3 4.63 -3.67 8.21
C GLN A 3 3.53 -4.46 7.52
N THR A 4 2.46 -4.72 8.23
CA THR A 4 1.30 -5.41 7.70
C THR A 4 0.10 -4.51 7.84
N GLY A 5 -0.74 -4.49 6.82
CA GLY A 5 -1.96 -3.71 6.85
C GLY A 5 -3.02 -4.30 5.95
N THR A 6 -4.17 -3.66 5.95
CA THR A 6 -5.32 -4.06 5.15
C THR A 6 -5.64 -2.97 4.14
N VAL A 7 -5.82 -3.36 2.89
CA VAL A 7 -6.17 -2.39 1.85
C VAL A 7 -7.54 -1.79 2.17
N LYS A 8 -7.56 -0.48 2.39
CA LYS A 8 -8.79 0.25 2.64
C LYS A 8 -9.58 0.45 1.35
N PHE A 9 -8.88 0.91 0.33
CA PHE A 9 -9.41 0.95 -1.02
C PHE A 9 -8.25 1.15 -2.00
N PHE A 10 -8.50 0.84 -3.25
CA PHE A 10 -7.53 1.08 -4.31
C PHE A 10 -8.29 1.44 -5.59
N ASN A 11 -7.88 2.54 -6.21
CA ASN A 11 -8.49 3.01 -7.45
C ASN A 11 -7.47 2.86 -8.57
N GLN A 12 -7.62 1.80 -9.35
CA GLN A 12 -6.71 1.49 -10.44
C GLN A 12 -6.74 2.57 -11.53
N ALA A 13 -7.91 3.13 -11.78
CA ALA A 13 -8.05 4.16 -12.81
C ALA A 13 -7.29 5.43 -12.44
N LYS A 14 -7.30 5.81 -11.18
CA LYS A 14 -6.56 6.98 -10.70
C LYS A 14 -5.12 6.64 -10.34
N GLY A 15 -4.83 5.36 -10.13
CA GLY A 15 -3.49 4.89 -9.88
C GLY A 15 -3.01 5.02 -8.44
N PHE A 16 -3.90 5.01 -7.47
CA PHE A 16 -3.51 5.07 -6.06
C PHE A 16 -4.55 4.43 -5.16
N GLY A 17 -4.14 4.19 -3.93
CA GLY A 17 -5.02 3.67 -2.91
C GLY A 17 -4.43 3.91 -1.52
N PHE A 18 -5.08 3.35 -0.52
CA PHE A 18 -4.64 3.48 0.87
C PHE A 18 -4.70 2.15 1.59
N ILE A 19 -3.74 1.97 2.48
CA ILE A 19 -3.63 0.78 3.33
C ILE A 19 -3.79 1.24 4.78
N THR A 20 -4.65 0.57 5.53
CA THR A 20 -4.82 0.83 6.96
C THR A 20 -3.87 -0.08 7.71
N PRO A 21 -2.86 0.48 8.42
CA PRO A 21 -1.93 -0.36 9.19
C PRO A 21 -2.65 -1.17 10.25
N ASP A 22 -2.25 -2.43 10.42
CA ASP A 22 -2.85 -3.28 11.44
C ASP A 22 -2.61 -2.75 12.85
N GLU A 23 -1.51 -2.06 13.05
CA GLU A 23 -1.18 -1.46 14.34
C GLU A 23 -1.96 -0.18 14.61
N GLY A 24 -2.72 0.29 13.64
CA GLY A 24 -3.46 1.53 13.76
C GLY A 24 -2.65 2.71 13.25
N GLY A 25 -3.22 3.91 13.38
CA GLY A 25 -2.59 5.12 12.91
C GLY A 25 -3.16 5.57 11.57
N LYS A 26 -2.43 6.43 10.89
CA LYS A 26 -2.88 7.02 9.63
C LYS A 26 -2.76 6.03 8.49
N ASP A 27 -3.70 6.10 7.56
CA ASP A 27 -3.66 5.31 6.35
C ASP A 27 -2.38 5.61 5.56
N VAL A 28 -1.83 4.59 4.92
CA VAL A 28 -0.60 4.71 4.16
C VAL A 28 -0.95 4.78 2.67
N PHE A 29 -0.43 5.79 1.99
CA PHE A 29 -0.63 5.96 0.56
C PHE A 29 0.13 4.88 -0.21
N VAL A 30 -0.51 4.33 -1.25
CA VAL A 30 0.15 3.40 -2.16
C VAL A 30 -0.13 3.82 -3.60
N HIS A 31 0.92 3.95 -4.39
CA HIS A 31 0.81 4.32 -5.80
C HIS A 31 0.83 3.05 -6.65
N ILE A 32 0.17 3.11 -7.81
CA ILE A 32 0.09 1.94 -8.70
C ILE A 32 1.47 1.45 -9.14
N SER A 33 2.46 2.34 -9.22
CA SER A 33 3.81 1.92 -9.59
C SER A 33 4.38 0.93 -8.58
N ALA A 34 4.07 1.09 -7.29
CA ALA A 34 4.50 0.15 -6.27
C ALA A 34 3.80 -1.19 -6.42
N VAL A 35 2.53 -1.16 -6.79
CA VAL A 35 1.75 -2.37 -7.05
C VAL A 35 2.36 -3.14 -8.23
N GLU A 36 2.66 -2.43 -9.30
CA GLU A 36 3.24 -3.04 -10.50
C GLU A 36 4.63 -3.61 -10.22
N ARG A 37 5.45 -2.93 -9.44
CA ARG A 37 6.78 -3.42 -9.06
C ARG A 37 6.70 -4.70 -8.26
N ALA A 38 5.61 -4.90 -7.55
CA ALA A 38 5.38 -6.12 -6.78
C ALA A 38 4.85 -7.27 -7.63
N GLY A 39 4.66 -7.03 -8.93
CA GLY A 39 4.13 -8.04 -9.84
C GLY A 39 2.62 -8.15 -9.80
N LEU A 40 1.95 -7.13 -9.26
CA LEU A 40 0.49 -7.13 -9.12
C LEU A 40 -0.10 -6.14 -10.12
N SER A 41 -1.36 -6.34 -10.48
CA SER A 41 -2.06 -5.41 -11.36
C SER A 41 -2.93 -4.45 -10.58
N THR A 42 -3.43 -4.87 -9.43
CA THR A 42 -4.29 -4.06 -8.58
C THR A 42 -4.29 -4.62 -7.16
N LEU A 43 -4.90 -3.87 -6.26
CA LEU A 43 -5.13 -4.33 -4.90
C LEU A 43 -6.63 -4.37 -4.65
N ASN A 44 -7.07 -5.37 -3.91
CA ASN A 44 -8.48 -5.52 -3.59
C ASN A 44 -8.78 -5.01 -2.19
N GLU A 45 -9.91 -4.36 -2.06
CA GLU A 45 -10.37 -3.85 -0.78
C GLU A 45 -10.48 -5.00 0.24
N GLY A 46 -9.94 -4.76 1.44
CA GLY A 46 -9.94 -5.77 2.49
C GLY A 46 -8.79 -6.77 2.42
N GLN A 47 -7.94 -6.64 1.42
CA GLN A 47 -6.81 -7.55 1.25
C GLN A 47 -5.70 -7.24 2.23
N THR A 48 -5.10 -8.30 2.80
CA THR A 48 -3.97 -8.14 3.71
C THR A 48 -2.67 -8.05 2.91
N VAL A 49 -1.88 -7.04 3.17
CA VAL A 49 -0.61 -6.83 2.46
C VAL A 49 0.50 -6.51 3.45
N GLN A 50 1.71 -6.93 3.08
CA GLN A 50 2.92 -6.49 3.76
C GLN A 50 3.58 -5.43 2.92
N TYR A 51 4.19 -4.45 3.57
CA TYR A 51 4.81 -3.34 2.85
C TYR A 51 5.89 -2.70 3.69
N GLU A 52 6.69 -1.87 3.05
CA GLU A 52 7.67 -1.04 3.73
C GLU A 52 7.25 0.42 3.64
N LEU A 53 7.40 1.16 4.73
CA LEU A 53 7.14 2.58 4.72
C LEU A 53 8.35 3.30 4.17
N VAL A 54 8.13 4.10 3.14
CA VAL A 54 9.16 4.90 2.52
C VAL A 54 8.74 6.36 2.60
N GLU A 55 9.59 7.19 3.18
CA GLU A 55 9.34 8.61 3.24
C GLU A 55 10.15 9.31 2.17
N ASN A 56 9.49 10.13 1.37
CA ASN A 56 10.11 10.89 0.32
C ASN A 56 9.51 12.29 0.29
N ARG A 57 10.34 13.30 0.53
CA ARG A 57 9.93 14.70 0.54
C ARG A 57 8.77 14.97 1.49
N GLY A 58 8.84 14.36 2.68
CA GLY A 58 7.81 14.53 3.70
C GLY A 58 6.54 13.73 3.47
N LYS A 59 6.50 12.90 2.43
CA LYS A 59 5.36 12.04 2.14
C LYS A 59 5.71 10.58 2.37
N THR A 60 4.83 9.90 3.07
CA THR A 60 5.03 8.48 3.36
C THR A 60 4.19 7.64 2.42
N SER A 61 4.79 6.61 1.83
CA SER A 61 4.09 5.70 0.94
C SER A 61 4.52 4.27 1.19
N ALA A 62 3.69 3.33 0.71
CA ALA A 62 3.99 1.91 0.82
C ALA A 62 4.78 1.46 -0.41
N GLU A 63 5.86 0.71 -0.15
CA GLU A 63 6.70 0.14 -1.20
C GLU A 63 6.95 -1.32 -0.89
N ASN A 64 7.50 -2.04 -1.86
CA ASN A 64 7.84 -3.46 -1.69
C ASN A 64 6.65 -4.27 -1.18
N LEU A 65 5.52 -4.12 -1.85
CA LEU A 65 4.28 -4.76 -1.45
C LEU A 65 4.37 -6.27 -1.62
N LYS A 66 3.77 -6.96 -0.68
CA LYS A 66 3.64 -8.42 -0.75
C LYS A 66 2.26 -8.79 -0.25
N VAL A 67 1.50 -9.47 -1.09
CA VAL A 67 0.16 -9.90 -0.75
C VAL A 67 0.23 -11.23 -0.01
N LYS A 68 -0.54 -11.32 1.05
CA LYS A 68 -0.68 -12.59 1.77
C LYS A 68 -1.78 -13.44 1.18
#